data_cd48f41f30c8edcb7e80eeba648ffa19
#
_entry.id   cd48f41f30c8edcb7e80eeba648ffa19
#
_cell.length_a   1.000
_cell.length_b   1.000
_cell.length_c   1.000
_cell.angle_alpha   90.00
_cell.angle_beta   90.00
_cell.angle_gamma   90.00
#
_symmetry.space_group_name_H-M   'P 1'
#
loop_
_entity.id
_entity.type
_entity.pdbx_description
1 polymer ?
#
loop_
_entity_poly.entity_id
_entity_poly.type
_entity_poly.pdbx_seq_one_letter_code
_entity_poly.pdbx_strand_id
1 'polypeptide(L)'
;MRPPRLDQLDDLDRSLVALLQANARESVASLARQLGIARTTVIARIARLERSNVIAGYSVRLGQDVLDSSIVAYVGIIIAPKYGPAVQKRLAKMPEVQLLCAVSGEFDYVAWLRADSPERLNDLLDQIGGLEGVERTTTSIILARKIDRGTV
;
A
#
# COMPACT_ATOMS: atom_id res chain seq x y z
N MET A 1 -3.54 -19.95 -9.15
CA MET A 1 -2.08 -20.15 -9.32
C MET A 1 -1.37 -19.14 -8.43
N ARG A 2 -0.50 -19.57 -7.53
CA ARG A 2 0.20 -18.67 -6.61
C ARG A 2 1.23 -17.85 -7.41
N PRO A 3 1.33 -16.53 -7.26
CA PRO A 3 2.34 -15.75 -7.98
C PRO A 3 3.75 -16.24 -7.59
N PRO A 4 4.71 -16.20 -8.52
CA PRO A 4 6.08 -16.57 -8.21
C PRO A 4 6.63 -15.62 -7.13
N ARG A 5 7.39 -16.17 -6.17
CA ARG A 5 8.07 -15.36 -5.15
C ARG A 5 9.27 -14.65 -5.79
N LEU A 6 9.72 -13.55 -5.20
CA LEU A 6 10.90 -12.79 -5.67
C LEU A 6 12.18 -13.66 -5.74
N ASP A 7 12.30 -14.67 -4.88
CA ASP A 7 13.41 -15.64 -4.86
C ASP A 7 13.38 -16.63 -6.04
N GLN A 8 12.26 -16.74 -6.74
CA GLN A 8 12.08 -17.59 -7.93
C GLN A 8 12.32 -16.84 -9.26
N LEU A 9 12.64 -15.55 -9.20
CA LEU A 9 12.98 -14.75 -10.37
C LEU A 9 14.45 -14.99 -10.76
N ASP A 10 14.74 -14.98 -12.06
CA ASP A 10 16.11 -14.94 -12.53
C ASP A 10 16.79 -13.60 -12.21
N ASP A 11 18.11 -13.50 -12.32
CA ASP A 11 18.89 -12.31 -11.95
C ASP A 11 18.51 -11.09 -12.79
N LEU A 12 18.19 -11.30 -14.06
CA LEU A 12 17.74 -10.24 -14.95
C LEU A 12 16.37 -9.69 -14.56
N ASP A 13 15.45 -10.57 -14.17
CA ASP A 13 14.12 -10.13 -13.70
C ASP A 13 14.22 -9.39 -12.37
N ARG A 14 15.05 -9.86 -11.44
CA ARG A 14 15.30 -9.15 -10.17
C ARG A 14 15.88 -7.76 -10.41
N SER A 15 16.86 -7.65 -11.29
CA SER A 15 17.47 -6.36 -11.66
C SER A 15 16.45 -5.45 -12.35
N LEU A 16 15.63 -5.98 -13.26
CA LEU A 16 14.59 -5.23 -13.96
C LEU A 16 13.53 -4.70 -12.98
N VAL A 17 13.07 -5.52 -12.05
CA VAL A 17 12.11 -5.09 -11.01
C VAL A 17 12.73 -4.01 -10.13
N ALA A 18 13.99 -4.15 -9.71
CA ALA A 18 14.67 -3.14 -8.90
C ALA A 18 14.80 -1.79 -9.62
N LEU A 19 15.12 -1.79 -10.92
CA LEU A 19 15.17 -0.56 -11.73
C LEU A 19 13.80 0.10 -11.85
N LEU A 20 12.74 -0.69 -12.07
CA LEU A 20 11.36 -0.18 -12.13
C LEU A 20 10.84 0.30 -10.78
N GLN A 21 11.25 -0.31 -9.66
CA GLN A 21 10.94 0.19 -8.33
C GLN A 21 11.62 1.53 -8.04
N ALA A 22 12.84 1.74 -8.55
CA ALA A 22 13.54 3.01 -8.43
C ALA A 22 12.91 4.09 -9.32
N ASN A 23 12.54 3.73 -10.56
CA ASN A 23 11.90 4.64 -11.52
C ASN A 23 10.95 3.87 -12.45
N ALA A 24 9.66 3.83 -12.09
CA ALA A 24 8.62 3.17 -12.89
C ALA A 24 8.40 3.78 -14.30
N ARG A 25 8.94 4.99 -14.55
CA ARG A 25 8.87 5.67 -15.86
C ARG A 25 10.16 5.54 -16.67
N GLU A 26 11.09 4.68 -16.24
CA GLU A 26 12.34 4.44 -16.98
C GLU A 26 12.03 3.92 -18.40
N SER A 27 12.72 4.46 -19.40
CA SER A 27 12.46 4.04 -20.79
C SER A 27 13.00 2.64 -21.05
N VAL A 28 12.30 1.88 -21.91
CA VAL A 28 12.75 0.54 -22.35
C VAL A 28 14.18 0.60 -22.93
N ALA A 29 14.52 1.69 -23.61
CA ALA A 29 15.87 1.86 -24.16
C ALA A 29 16.94 2.02 -23.07
N SER A 30 16.62 2.72 -21.99
CA SER A 30 17.51 2.87 -20.85
C SER A 30 17.63 1.58 -20.05
N LEU A 31 16.51 0.89 -19.77
CA LEU A 31 16.50 -0.42 -19.14
C LEU A 31 17.34 -1.45 -19.92
N ALA A 32 17.18 -1.49 -21.25
CA ALA A 32 17.92 -2.40 -22.11
C ALA A 32 19.43 -2.15 -22.03
N ARG A 33 19.86 -0.88 -22.03
CA ARG A 33 21.26 -0.48 -21.90
C ARG A 33 21.82 -0.83 -20.52
N GLN A 34 21.08 -0.56 -19.45
CA GLN A 34 21.52 -0.85 -18.08
C GLN A 34 21.66 -2.35 -17.81
N LEU A 35 20.76 -3.17 -18.41
CA LEU A 35 20.78 -4.63 -18.26
C LEU A 35 21.63 -5.35 -19.31
N GLY A 36 22.14 -4.66 -20.32
CA GLY A 36 22.95 -5.25 -21.40
C GLY A 36 22.16 -6.23 -22.30
N ILE A 37 20.85 -6.01 -22.49
CA ILE A 37 19.97 -6.88 -23.29
C ILE A 37 19.19 -6.10 -24.36
N ALA A 38 18.60 -6.80 -25.32
CA ALA A 38 17.79 -6.19 -26.36
C ALA A 38 16.48 -5.56 -25.80
N ARG A 39 16.02 -4.46 -26.41
CA ARG A 39 14.75 -3.79 -26.06
C ARG A 39 13.55 -4.75 -26.10
N THR A 40 13.50 -5.60 -27.11
CA THR A 40 12.44 -6.62 -27.27
C THR A 40 12.43 -7.60 -26.11
N THR A 41 13.61 -7.95 -25.57
CA THR A 41 13.74 -8.82 -24.40
C THR A 41 13.21 -8.11 -23.14
N VAL A 42 13.50 -6.82 -22.95
CA VAL A 42 12.95 -6.04 -21.83
C VAL A 42 11.42 -6.02 -21.88
N ILE A 43 10.83 -5.70 -23.06
CA ILE A 43 9.38 -5.65 -23.25
C ILE A 43 8.75 -7.02 -22.91
N ALA A 44 9.32 -8.09 -23.44
CA ALA A 44 8.80 -9.44 -23.20
C ALA A 44 8.87 -9.85 -21.71
N ARG A 45 9.93 -9.45 -21.00
CA ARG A 45 10.09 -9.71 -19.57
C ARG A 45 9.11 -8.91 -18.73
N ILE A 46 8.95 -7.60 -18.99
CA ILE A 46 7.95 -6.77 -18.30
C ILE A 46 6.56 -7.39 -18.47
N ALA A 47 6.15 -7.68 -19.70
CA ALA A 47 4.85 -8.27 -19.98
C ALA A 47 4.65 -9.64 -19.30
N ARG A 48 5.72 -10.44 -19.12
CA ARG A 48 5.68 -11.68 -18.36
C ARG A 48 5.50 -11.42 -16.87
N LEU A 49 6.24 -10.49 -16.28
CA LEU A 49 6.18 -10.13 -14.87
C LEU A 49 4.80 -9.55 -14.50
N GLU A 50 4.19 -8.76 -15.37
CA GLU A 50 2.82 -8.25 -15.22
C GLU A 50 1.79 -9.39 -15.29
N ARG A 51 1.85 -10.24 -16.32
CA ARG A 51 0.93 -11.39 -16.45
C ARG A 51 1.03 -12.38 -15.29
N SER A 52 2.21 -12.56 -14.72
CA SER A 52 2.43 -13.44 -13.57
C SER A 52 2.12 -12.75 -12.23
N ASN A 53 1.66 -11.50 -12.25
CA ASN A 53 1.37 -10.68 -11.08
C ASN A 53 2.57 -10.50 -10.12
N VAL A 54 3.79 -10.55 -10.66
CA VAL A 54 4.99 -10.10 -9.95
C VAL A 54 5.02 -8.58 -9.92
N ILE A 55 4.67 -7.95 -11.05
CA ILE A 55 4.34 -6.51 -11.12
C ILE A 55 2.82 -6.42 -11.09
N ALA A 56 2.27 -6.01 -9.96
CA ALA A 56 0.83 -5.86 -9.78
C ALA A 56 0.30 -4.53 -10.37
N GLY A 57 1.18 -3.56 -10.60
CA GLY A 57 0.84 -2.24 -11.12
C GLY A 57 1.94 -1.22 -10.89
N TYR A 58 1.66 0.00 -11.30
CA TYR A 58 2.54 1.16 -11.13
C TYR A 58 1.79 2.24 -10.36
N SER A 59 2.47 2.90 -9.43
CA SER A 59 1.86 3.94 -8.61
C SER A 59 2.63 5.25 -8.73
N VAL A 60 1.94 6.35 -8.47
CA VAL A 60 2.54 7.68 -8.37
C VAL A 60 2.84 7.98 -6.91
N ARG A 61 4.08 8.39 -6.61
CA ARG A 61 4.42 8.97 -5.31
C ARG A 61 4.10 10.46 -5.34
N LEU A 62 3.25 10.90 -4.41
CA LEU A 62 2.94 12.32 -4.27
C LEU A 62 4.11 13.07 -3.65
N GLY A 63 4.30 14.32 -4.05
CA GLY A 63 5.29 15.20 -3.43
C GLY A 63 4.99 15.46 -1.96
N GLN A 64 6.05 15.76 -1.19
CA GLN A 64 5.94 15.95 0.25
C GLN A 64 4.95 17.05 0.61
N ASP A 65 4.95 18.17 -0.11
CA ASP A 65 4.04 19.29 0.13
C ASP A 65 2.55 18.89 0.03
N VAL A 66 2.22 17.95 -0.88
CA VAL A 66 0.86 17.40 -1.01
C VAL A 66 0.53 16.47 0.15
N LEU A 67 1.52 15.72 0.62
CA LEU A 67 1.37 14.81 1.76
C LEU A 67 1.28 15.58 3.09
N ASP A 68 2.02 16.66 3.23
CA ASP A 68 2.06 17.50 4.43
C ASP A 68 0.76 18.28 4.64
N SER A 69 -0.04 18.48 3.58
CA SER A 69 -1.39 19.07 3.68
C SER A 69 -2.44 18.09 4.22
N SER A 70 -2.12 16.81 4.38
CA SER A 70 -3.04 15.78 4.85
C SER A 70 -2.68 15.29 6.25
N ILE A 71 -3.71 14.94 7.02
CA ILE A 71 -3.54 14.34 8.34
C ILE A 71 -3.53 12.83 8.17
N VAL A 72 -2.50 12.20 8.72
CA VAL A 72 -2.37 10.74 8.73
C VAL A 72 -2.56 10.24 10.15
N ALA A 73 -3.40 9.24 10.31
CA ALA A 73 -3.64 8.60 11.59
C ALA A 73 -3.48 7.08 11.48
N TYR A 74 -3.02 6.51 12.56
CA TYR A 74 -3.01 5.09 12.83
C TYR A 74 -4.18 4.77 13.76
N VAL A 75 -4.99 3.79 13.41
CA VAL A 75 -6.17 3.41 14.19
C VAL A 75 -6.12 1.91 14.49
N GLY A 76 -5.95 1.58 15.76
CA GLY A 76 -6.15 0.23 16.28
C GLY A 76 -7.64 -0.01 16.50
N ILE A 77 -8.16 -1.14 16.07
CA ILE A 77 -9.58 -1.49 16.09
C ILE A 77 -9.76 -2.85 16.77
N ILE A 78 -10.61 -2.89 17.79
CA ILE A 78 -11.05 -4.13 18.45
C ILE A 78 -12.47 -4.41 17.98
N ILE A 79 -12.74 -5.63 17.57
CA ILE A 79 -14.02 -6.05 17.03
C ILE A 79 -14.52 -7.33 17.69
N ALA A 80 -15.83 -7.47 17.78
CA ALA A 80 -16.43 -8.76 18.12
C ALA A 80 -16.16 -9.76 16.99
N PRO A 81 -15.64 -10.99 17.28
CA PRO A 81 -15.08 -11.91 16.28
C PRO A 81 -16.01 -12.24 15.11
N LYS A 82 -17.31 -12.33 15.35
CA LYS A 82 -18.31 -12.64 14.32
C LYS A 82 -18.49 -11.56 13.26
N TYR A 83 -18.04 -10.31 13.52
CA TYR A 83 -18.23 -9.17 12.63
C TYR A 83 -17.00 -8.87 11.75
N GLY A 84 -15.87 -9.56 11.94
CA GLY A 84 -14.62 -9.30 11.20
C GLY A 84 -14.79 -9.10 9.70
N PRO A 85 -15.40 -10.05 8.96
CA PRO A 85 -15.58 -9.90 7.51
C PRO A 85 -16.49 -8.72 7.12
N ALA A 86 -17.50 -8.40 7.93
CA ALA A 86 -18.40 -7.28 7.67
C ALA A 86 -17.70 -5.93 7.88
N VAL A 87 -16.95 -5.78 8.97
CA VAL A 87 -16.15 -4.59 9.28
C VAL A 87 -15.09 -4.38 8.22
N GLN A 88 -14.32 -5.42 7.86
CA GLN A 88 -13.33 -5.34 6.78
C GLN A 88 -13.93 -4.84 5.46
N LYS A 89 -15.09 -5.39 5.06
CA LYS A 89 -15.79 -4.98 3.83
C LYS A 89 -16.25 -3.52 3.87
N ARG A 90 -16.61 -3.00 5.03
CA ARG A 90 -16.98 -1.60 5.22
C ARG A 90 -15.77 -0.69 5.12
N LEU A 91 -14.70 -1.00 5.85
CA LEU A 91 -13.45 -0.24 5.83
C LEU A 91 -12.83 -0.18 4.43
N ALA A 92 -12.84 -1.29 3.68
CA ALA A 92 -12.34 -1.35 2.30
C ALA A 92 -13.08 -0.43 1.31
N LYS A 93 -14.27 0.08 1.66
CA LYS A 93 -15.03 1.03 0.85
C LYS A 93 -14.73 2.51 1.18
N MET A 94 -13.99 2.76 2.24
CA MET A 94 -13.61 4.11 2.64
C MET A 94 -12.31 4.50 1.92
N PRO A 95 -12.32 5.49 1.01
CA PRO A 95 -11.13 5.84 0.23
C PRO A 95 -10.00 6.41 1.09
N GLU A 96 -10.33 6.92 2.26
CA GLU A 96 -9.37 7.43 3.25
C GLU A 96 -8.61 6.32 3.98
N VAL A 97 -9.11 5.08 3.96
CA VAL A 97 -8.40 3.89 4.48
C VAL A 97 -7.34 3.46 3.47
N GLN A 98 -6.11 3.88 3.69
CA GLN A 98 -4.99 3.61 2.78
C GLN A 98 -4.42 2.20 2.96
N LEU A 99 -4.51 1.66 4.16
CA LEU A 99 -4.03 0.32 4.51
C LEU A 99 -4.89 -0.23 5.64
N LEU A 100 -5.22 -1.51 5.56
CA LEU A 100 -5.87 -2.27 6.63
C LEU A 100 -5.15 -3.60 6.81
N CYS A 101 -4.64 -3.84 8.01
CA CYS A 101 -3.96 -5.07 8.38
C CYS A 101 -4.70 -5.78 9.51
N ALA A 102 -4.85 -7.09 9.42
CA ALA A 102 -5.12 -7.91 10.59
C ALA A 102 -3.81 -8.10 11.36
N VAL A 103 -3.85 -7.93 12.66
CA VAL A 103 -2.66 -8.00 13.50
C VAL A 103 -2.89 -8.98 14.67
N SER A 104 -1.79 -9.41 15.26
CA SER A 104 -1.81 -10.15 16.53
C SER A 104 -1.51 -9.17 17.68
N GLY A 105 -2.14 -9.34 18.84
CA GLY A 105 -1.88 -8.51 20.00
C GLY A 105 -3.13 -7.81 20.53
N GLU A 106 -3.01 -6.55 20.91
CA GLU A 106 -4.08 -5.78 21.54
C GLU A 106 -5.26 -5.49 20.59
N PHE A 107 -4.98 -5.29 19.30
CA PHE A 107 -5.98 -4.97 18.27
C PHE A 107 -6.22 -6.15 17.34
N ASP A 108 -7.41 -6.24 16.77
CA ASP A 108 -7.74 -7.20 15.70
C ASP A 108 -7.34 -6.64 14.33
N TYR A 109 -7.56 -5.34 14.13
CA TYR A 109 -7.14 -4.62 12.92
C TYR A 109 -6.37 -3.36 13.27
N VAL A 110 -5.53 -2.98 12.30
CA VAL A 110 -4.83 -1.70 12.27
C VAL A 110 -5.07 -1.07 10.92
N ALA A 111 -5.53 0.17 10.93
CA ALA A 111 -5.77 0.96 9.74
C ALA A 111 -4.86 2.19 9.69
N TRP A 112 -4.34 2.54 8.50
CA TRP A 112 -3.80 3.85 8.20
C TRP A 112 -4.89 4.67 7.52
N LEU A 113 -5.20 5.81 8.10
CA LEU A 113 -6.15 6.77 7.56
C LEU A 113 -5.42 8.00 7.05
N ARG A 114 -5.92 8.56 5.96
CA ARG A 114 -5.51 9.86 5.45
C ARG A 114 -6.73 10.74 5.27
N ALA A 115 -6.72 11.92 5.86
CA ALA A 115 -7.81 12.89 5.78
C ALA A 115 -7.25 14.27 5.41
N ASP A 116 -8.07 15.08 4.73
CA ASP A 116 -7.68 16.42 4.26
C ASP A 116 -7.82 17.49 5.35
N SER A 117 -8.55 17.18 6.43
CA SER A 117 -8.71 18.09 7.57
C SER A 117 -8.94 17.32 8.88
N PRO A 118 -8.76 18.01 10.05
CA PRO A 118 -9.07 17.43 11.36
C PRO A 118 -10.53 17.02 11.48
N GLU A 119 -11.44 17.84 10.95
CA GLU A 119 -12.89 17.61 10.97
C GLU A 119 -13.22 16.33 10.19
N ARG A 120 -12.62 16.18 8.99
CA ARG A 120 -12.81 14.97 8.19
C ARG A 120 -12.26 13.73 8.88
N LEU A 121 -11.11 13.85 9.57
CA LEU A 121 -10.57 12.75 10.36
C LEU A 121 -11.53 12.35 11.48
N ASN A 122 -12.08 13.35 12.21
CA ASN A 122 -13.05 13.09 13.28
C ASN A 122 -14.28 12.33 12.75
N ASP A 123 -14.86 12.79 11.63
CA ASP A 123 -16.00 12.12 11.00
C ASP A 123 -15.71 10.67 10.63
N LEU A 124 -14.50 10.40 10.14
CA LEU A 124 -14.07 9.05 9.81
C LEU A 124 -13.95 8.16 11.05
N LEU A 125 -13.39 8.71 12.12
CA LEU A 125 -13.26 7.98 13.39
C LEU A 125 -14.62 7.64 13.98
N ASP A 126 -15.58 8.58 13.93
CA ASP A 126 -16.96 8.36 14.35
C ASP A 126 -17.66 7.31 13.49
N GLN A 127 -17.46 7.36 12.16
CA GLN A 127 -17.99 6.35 11.24
C GLN A 127 -17.40 4.96 11.53
N ILE A 128 -16.11 4.85 11.78
CA ILE A 128 -15.45 3.57 12.11
C ILE A 128 -15.92 3.05 13.47
N GLY A 129 -15.97 3.91 14.48
CA GLY A 129 -16.42 3.55 15.82
C GLY A 129 -17.90 3.14 15.87
N GLY A 130 -18.72 3.72 14.98
CA GLY A 130 -20.13 3.39 14.84
C GLY A 130 -20.44 2.14 13.99
N LEU A 131 -19.45 1.46 13.42
CA LEU A 131 -19.67 0.22 12.67
C LEU A 131 -20.13 -0.89 13.61
N GLU A 132 -21.17 -1.62 13.19
CA GLU A 132 -21.64 -2.77 13.92
C GLU A 132 -20.53 -3.81 14.10
N GLY A 133 -20.25 -4.17 15.34
CA GLY A 133 -19.20 -5.11 15.70
C GLY A 133 -17.88 -4.47 16.09
N VAL A 134 -17.67 -3.17 15.90
CA VAL A 134 -16.55 -2.45 16.48
C VAL A 134 -16.82 -2.20 17.95
N GLU A 135 -15.94 -2.67 18.82
CA GLU A 135 -16.05 -2.53 20.27
C GLU A 135 -15.26 -1.32 20.79
N ARG A 136 -14.09 -1.10 20.20
CA ARG A 136 -13.19 -0.01 20.60
C ARG A 136 -12.27 0.38 19.47
N THR A 137 -11.98 1.66 19.38
CA THR A 137 -10.91 2.21 18.53
C THR A 137 -9.89 2.98 19.38
N THR A 138 -8.64 2.95 18.97
CA THR A 138 -7.56 3.76 19.56
C THR A 138 -6.82 4.44 18.42
N THR A 139 -6.81 5.78 18.45
CA THR A 139 -6.24 6.57 17.36
C THR A 139 -4.94 7.25 17.79
N SER A 140 -3.92 7.18 16.94
CA SER A 140 -2.68 7.93 17.06
C SER A 140 -2.47 8.76 15.80
N ILE A 141 -2.44 10.09 15.92
CA ILE A 141 -2.13 11.00 14.82
C ILE A 141 -0.63 11.00 14.59
N ILE A 142 -0.20 10.85 13.33
CA ILE A 142 1.21 10.90 12.96
C ILE A 142 1.62 12.37 12.86
N LEU A 143 2.40 12.83 13.83
CA LEU A 143 2.88 14.20 13.89
C LEU A 143 4.06 14.46 12.95
N ALA A 144 4.94 13.45 12.78
CA ALA A 144 6.08 13.55 11.88
C ALA A 144 6.59 12.16 11.50
N ARG A 145 6.95 11.96 10.23
CA ARG A 145 7.68 10.79 9.77
C ARG A 145 9.17 11.01 9.99
N LYS A 146 9.81 10.18 10.79
CA LYS A 146 11.25 10.27 11.07
C LYS A 146 12.10 9.51 10.06
N ILE A 147 11.56 8.39 9.56
CA ILE A 147 12.16 7.59 8.49
C ILE A 147 11.01 7.14 7.60
N ASP A 148 11.10 7.40 6.31
CA ASP A 148 10.18 6.90 5.28
C ASP A 148 10.99 6.31 4.12
N ARG A 149 10.91 4.99 3.95
CA ARG A 149 11.58 4.27 2.85
C ARG A 149 10.59 3.92 1.74
N GLY A 150 9.42 4.52 1.73
CA GLY A 150 8.38 4.30 0.72
C GLY A 150 7.73 2.92 0.79
N THR A 151 7.63 2.33 1.97
CA THR A 151 7.10 0.97 2.18
C THR A 151 5.60 0.95 2.53
N VAL A 152 4.97 2.11 2.74
CA VAL A 152 3.51 2.24 3.02
C VAL A 152 2.99 3.49 2.34
#